data_52f7d2500252f19b278f2a4883e547eb
#
_entry.id   52f7d2500252f19b278f2a4883e547eb
#
_cell.length_a   1.000
_cell.length_b   1.000
_cell.length_c   1.000
_cell.angle_alpha   90.00
_cell.angle_beta   90.00
_cell.angle_gamma   90.00
#
_symmetry.space_group_name_H-M   'P 1'
#
loop_
_entity.id
_entity.type
_entity.pdbx_description
1 polymer ?
#
loop_
_entity_poly.entity_id
_entity_poly.type
_entity_poly.pdbx_seq_one_letter_code
_entity_poly.pdbx_strand_id
1 'polypeptide(L)'
;MRNSRFLLAATLLPIFLIPSSFAAQRLSENERALFDAANRERGAKSLPALQWDEALAVAARKHANRMAFYNLVEHQLSGEPDLEGRLTLAGARFSIIAENIAVASNSETIHAGWMDSPGHRRNILNPNLTAVGIAAVRGAAGSSPCRIFRCPSRS
;
A
#
# COMPACT_ATOMS: atom_id res chain seq x y z
N MET A 1 -9.93 -35.61 -67.97
CA MET A 1 -10.36 -35.43 -66.56
C MET A 1 -9.12 -35.06 -65.75
N ARG A 2 -8.94 -33.76 -65.40
CA ARG A 2 -7.78 -33.26 -64.66
C ARG A 2 -8.26 -32.89 -63.25
N ASN A 3 -7.85 -33.70 -62.23
CA ASN A 3 -8.13 -33.43 -60.82
C ASN A 3 -7.15 -32.39 -60.29
N SER A 4 -7.60 -31.16 -60.09
CA SER A 4 -6.85 -30.14 -59.36
C SER A 4 -7.03 -30.38 -57.85
N ARG A 5 -5.95 -30.72 -57.17
CA ARG A 5 -5.89 -30.76 -55.71
C ARG A 5 -5.48 -29.39 -55.22
N PHE A 6 -6.37 -28.64 -54.55
CA PHE A 6 -6.03 -27.45 -53.80
C PHE A 6 -5.41 -27.82 -52.46
N LEU A 7 -4.16 -27.47 -52.28
CA LEU A 7 -3.47 -27.52 -50.98
C LEU A 7 -3.80 -26.23 -50.23
N LEU A 8 -4.57 -26.33 -49.14
CA LEU A 8 -4.75 -25.24 -48.20
C LEU A 8 -3.50 -25.20 -47.28
N ALA A 9 -2.69 -24.17 -47.44
CA ALA A 9 -1.60 -23.87 -46.55
C ALA A 9 -2.17 -23.11 -45.31
N ALA A 10 -2.21 -23.79 -44.18
CA ALA A 10 -2.55 -23.14 -42.91
C ALA A 10 -1.33 -22.38 -42.37
N THR A 11 -1.34 -21.06 -42.45
CA THR A 11 -0.34 -20.18 -41.84
C THR A 11 -0.62 -20.08 -40.34
N LEU A 12 0.17 -20.77 -39.52
CA LEU A 12 0.21 -20.58 -38.07
C LEU A 12 0.91 -19.25 -37.76
N LEU A 13 0.14 -18.27 -37.35
CA LEU A 13 0.68 -17.02 -36.78
C LEU A 13 1.22 -17.33 -35.35
N PRO A 14 2.47 -16.97 -35.03
CA PRO A 14 2.97 -17.13 -33.68
C PRO A 14 2.27 -16.15 -32.75
N ILE A 15 1.59 -16.66 -31.74
CA ILE A 15 1.06 -15.86 -30.63
C ILE A 15 2.25 -15.44 -29.79
N PHE A 16 2.68 -14.19 -29.94
CA PHE A 16 3.62 -13.58 -29.00
C PHE A 16 2.91 -13.34 -27.68
N LEU A 17 3.13 -14.21 -26.69
CA LEU A 17 2.83 -13.96 -25.30
C LEU A 17 3.75 -12.81 -24.84
N ILE A 18 3.23 -11.60 -24.81
CA ILE A 18 3.90 -10.47 -24.18
C ILE A 18 3.81 -10.73 -22.66
N PRO A 19 4.94 -10.95 -21.96
CA PRO A 19 4.90 -11.06 -20.52
C PRO A 19 4.41 -9.72 -19.99
N SER A 20 3.24 -9.69 -19.33
CA SER A 20 2.80 -8.56 -18.55
C SER A 20 3.77 -8.39 -17.39
N SER A 21 4.81 -7.61 -17.63
CA SER A 21 5.72 -7.18 -16.56
C SER A 21 4.90 -6.28 -15.62
N PHE A 22 4.34 -6.87 -14.58
CA PHE A 22 3.91 -6.13 -13.40
C PHE A 22 5.18 -5.50 -12.81
N ALA A 23 5.52 -4.31 -13.28
CA ALA A 23 6.55 -3.53 -12.64
C ALA A 23 6.07 -3.26 -11.20
N ALA A 24 6.65 -3.95 -10.24
CA ALA A 24 6.43 -3.67 -8.83
C ALA A 24 6.64 -2.17 -8.63
N GLN A 25 5.59 -1.47 -8.22
CA GLN A 25 5.64 -0.03 -8.06
C GLN A 25 6.70 0.29 -7.00
N ARG A 26 7.75 1.02 -7.38
CA ARG A 26 8.81 1.38 -6.43
C ARG A 26 8.21 2.26 -5.34
N LEU A 27 8.54 1.95 -4.09
CA LEU A 27 8.19 2.81 -2.95
C LEU A 27 8.75 4.21 -3.19
N SER A 28 7.94 5.23 -2.91
CA SER A 28 8.46 6.60 -2.84
C SER A 28 9.47 6.71 -1.70
N GLU A 29 10.29 7.75 -1.72
CA GLU A 29 11.28 8.01 -0.68
C GLU A 29 10.63 8.09 0.71
N ASN A 30 9.50 8.78 0.83
CA ASN A 30 8.76 8.87 2.08
C ASN A 30 8.18 7.54 2.55
N GLU A 31 7.61 6.73 1.64
CA GLU A 31 7.10 5.39 1.97
C GLU A 31 8.22 4.50 2.49
N ARG A 32 9.38 4.53 1.83
CA ARG A 32 10.56 3.79 2.27
C ARG A 32 11.06 4.27 3.63
N ALA A 33 11.21 5.57 3.83
CA ALA A 33 11.68 6.14 5.09
C ALA A 33 10.82 5.69 6.28
N LEU A 34 9.49 5.68 6.11
CA LEU A 34 8.57 5.22 7.15
C LEU A 34 8.59 3.71 7.36
N PHE A 35 8.70 2.93 6.29
CA PHE A 35 8.84 1.48 6.38
C PHE A 35 10.09 1.10 7.16
N ASP A 36 11.23 1.71 6.81
CA ASP A 36 12.50 1.46 7.47
C ASP A 36 12.48 1.95 8.93
N ALA A 37 11.89 3.12 9.20
CA ALA A 37 11.74 3.65 10.55
C ALA A 37 10.93 2.72 11.44
N ALA A 38 9.79 2.25 10.96
CA ALA A 38 8.96 1.30 11.69
C ALA A 38 9.70 -0.01 12.01
N ASN A 39 10.47 -0.53 11.06
CA ASN A 39 11.23 -1.76 11.27
C ASN A 39 12.44 -1.54 12.20
N ARG A 40 13.05 -0.35 12.22
CA ARG A 40 14.05 0.00 13.26
C ARG A 40 13.45 -0.04 14.67
N GLU A 41 12.26 0.56 14.86
CA GLU A 41 11.58 0.53 16.17
C GLU A 41 11.26 -0.91 16.61
N ARG A 42 10.80 -1.75 15.68
CA ARG A 42 10.53 -3.16 15.95
C ARG A 42 11.81 -3.91 16.31
N GLY A 43 12.87 -3.71 15.54
CA GLY A 43 14.18 -4.31 15.82
C GLY A 43 14.73 -3.93 17.21
N ALA A 44 14.57 -2.66 17.62
CA ALA A 44 14.94 -2.19 18.95
C ALA A 44 14.14 -2.86 20.09
N LYS A 45 13.02 -3.52 19.76
CA LYS A 45 12.19 -4.32 20.70
C LYS A 45 12.28 -5.81 20.43
N SER A 46 13.25 -6.27 19.65
CA SER A 46 13.42 -7.68 19.26
C SER A 46 12.17 -8.29 18.60
N LEU A 47 11.35 -7.48 17.96
CA LEU A 47 10.18 -7.92 17.20
C LEU A 47 10.56 -8.26 15.75
N PRO A 48 9.92 -9.24 15.11
CA PRO A 48 10.11 -9.52 13.70
C PRO A 48 9.80 -8.29 12.84
N ALA A 49 10.59 -8.06 11.79
CA ALA A 49 10.35 -6.98 10.85
C ALA A 49 9.05 -7.22 10.09
N LEU A 50 8.31 -6.13 9.83
CA LEU A 50 7.16 -6.15 8.96
C LEU A 50 7.60 -6.36 7.51
N GLN A 51 6.84 -7.15 6.77
CA GLN A 51 7.01 -7.33 5.34
C GLN A 51 6.17 -6.30 4.56
N TRP A 52 6.67 -5.82 3.44
CA TRP A 52 5.87 -4.98 2.55
C TRP A 52 4.78 -5.81 1.87
N ASP A 53 3.54 -5.31 1.87
CA ASP A 53 2.42 -5.93 1.16
C ASP A 53 1.78 -4.90 0.21
N GLU A 54 1.78 -5.21 -1.09
CA GLU A 54 1.32 -4.28 -2.11
C GLU A 54 -0.20 -4.09 -2.08
N ALA A 55 -0.98 -5.10 -1.70
CA ALA A 55 -2.44 -4.94 -1.58
C ALA A 55 -2.79 -3.97 -0.44
N LEU A 56 -2.06 -4.04 0.69
CA LEU A 56 -2.17 -3.07 1.77
C LEU A 56 -1.76 -1.68 1.31
N ALA A 57 -0.67 -1.56 0.54
CA ALA A 57 -0.20 -0.28 0.00
C ALA A 57 -1.20 0.33 -0.99
N VAL A 58 -1.84 -0.47 -1.82
CA VAL A 58 -2.91 -0.03 -2.74
C VAL A 58 -4.11 0.52 -1.96
N ALA A 59 -4.58 -0.18 -0.93
CA ALA A 59 -5.66 0.31 -0.06
C ALA A 59 -5.28 1.63 0.63
N ALA A 60 -4.09 1.68 1.21
CA ALA A 60 -3.56 2.87 1.86
C ALA A 60 -3.49 4.06 0.88
N ARG A 61 -3.02 3.84 -0.35
CA ARG A 61 -2.88 4.89 -1.37
C ARG A 61 -4.23 5.44 -1.82
N LYS A 62 -5.24 4.57 -2.00
CA LYS A 62 -6.60 5.00 -2.34
C LYS A 62 -7.18 5.90 -1.25
N HIS A 63 -7.09 5.49 0.00
CA HIS A 63 -7.57 6.27 1.14
C HIS A 63 -6.80 7.59 1.31
N ALA A 64 -5.47 7.55 1.21
CA ALA A 64 -4.61 8.73 1.27
C ALA A 64 -5.00 9.79 0.23
N ASN A 65 -5.22 9.37 -1.02
CA ASN A 65 -5.65 10.26 -2.09
C ASN A 65 -7.02 10.87 -1.81
N ARG A 66 -7.98 10.10 -1.28
CA ARG A 66 -9.29 10.64 -0.90
C ARG A 66 -9.19 11.67 0.22
N MET A 67 -8.41 11.39 1.26
CA MET A 67 -8.18 12.37 2.33
C MET A 67 -7.48 13.62 1.81
N ALA A 68 -6.51 13.48 0.89
CA ALA A 68 -5.85 14.61 0.26
C ALA A 68 -6.83 15.44 -0.57
N PHE A 69 -7.72 14.80 -1.33
CA PHE A 69 -8.73 15.44 -2.16
C PHE A 69 -9.74 16.23 -1.34
N TYR A 70 -10.27 15.63 -0.26
CA TYR A 70 -11.26 16.28 0.61
C TYR A 70 -10.63 17.17 1.68
N ASN A 71 -9.31 17.20 1.78
CA ASN A 71 -8.57 17.91 2.84
C ASN A 71 -9.02 17.51 4.26
N LEU A 72 -9.30 16.22 4.46
CA LEU A 72 -9.73 15.63 5.73
C LEU A 72 -8.67 14.62 6.22
N VAL A 73 -8.65 14.38 7.53
CA VAL A 73 -7.78 13.37 8.18
C VAL A 73 -8.68 12.53 9.08
N GLU A 74 -9.21 11.45 8.53
CA GLU A 74 -10.19 10.58 9.19
C GLU A 74 -9.92 9.13 8.83
N HIS A 75 -10.15 8.22 9.77
CA HIS A 75 -10.02 6.78 9.53
C HIS A 75 -11.07 6.23 8.55
N GLN A 76 -12.19 6.91 8.40
CA GLN A 76 -13.24 6.58 7.43
C GLN A 76 -13.87 7.85 6.89
N LEU A 77 -13.80 8.03 5.58
CA LEU A 77 -14.45 9.15 4.90
C LEU A 77 -15.88 8.77 4.50
N SER A 78 -16.75 9.76 4.41
CA SER A 78 -18.13 9.57 3.94
C SER A 78 -18.16 8.90 2.55
N GLY A 79 -18.98 7.87 2.40
CA GLY A 79 -19.08 7.08 1.17
C GLY A 79 -17.88 6.20 0.85
N GLU A 80 -17.00 5.98 1.81
CA GLU A 80 -15.91 5.02 1.73
C GLU A 80 -16.19 3.81 2.61
N PRO A 81 -15.83 2.58 2.19
CA PRO A 81 -15.87 1.43 3.07
C PRO A 81 -14.96 1.65 4.29
N ASP A 82 -15.27 0.95 5.38
CA ASP A 82 -14.38 0.89 6.53
C ASP A 82 -13.01 0.30 6.18
N LEU A 83 -12.11 0.24 7.14
CA LEU A 83 -10.75 -0.27 6.93
C LEU A 83 -10.77 -1.70 6.37
N GLU A 84 -11.59 -2.59 6.94
CA GLU A 84 -11.71 -3.98 6.49
C GLU A 84 -12.20 -4.07 5.04
N GLY A 85 -13.23 -3.31 4.70
CA GLY A 85 -13.77 -3.24 3.34
C GLY A 85 -12.75 -2.69 2.34
N ARG A 86 -11.99 -1.66 2.69
CA ARG A 86 -10.92 -1.11 1.84
C ARG A 86 -9.82 -2.13 1.56
N LEU A 87 -9.41 -2.89 2.58
CA LEU A 87 -8.40 -3.94 2.46
C LEU A 87 -8.89 -5.10 1.60
N THR A 88 -10.12 -5.55 1.82
CA THR A 88 -10.77 -6.61 1.04
C THR A 88 -10.88 -6.23 -0.43
N LEU A 89 -11.30 -4.99 -0.74
CA LEU A 89 -11.38 -4.48 -2.12
C LEU A 89 -10.02 -4.37 -2.81
N ALA A 90 -8.95 -4.25 -2.06
CA ALA A 90 -7.58 -4.27 -2.58
C ALA A 90 -7.01 -5.69 -2.73
N GLY A 91 -7.76 -6.73 -2.33
CA GLY A 91 -7.33 -8.12 -2.39
C GLY A 91 -6.39 -8.52 -1.25
N ALA A 92 -6.27 -7.72 -0.20
CA ALA A 92 -5.48 -8.08 0.98
C ALA A 92 -6.16 -9.22 1.76
N ARG A 93 -5.33 -10.06 2.38
CA ARG A 93 -5.77 -11.09 3.33
C ARG A 93 -5.24 -10.74 4.70
N PHE A 94 -6.09 -10.81 5.72
CA PHE A 94 -5.74 -10.39 7.08
C PHE A 94 -6.58 -11.15 8.11
N SER A 95 -6.05 -11.26 9.32
CA SER A 95 -6.78 -11.72 10.52
C SER A 95 -6.79 -10.65 11.61
N ILE A 96 -5.81 -9.75 11.59
CA ILE A 96 -5.68 -8.60 12.48
C ILE A 96 -5.35 -7.39 11.63
N ILE A 97 -6.01 -6.27 11.92
CA ILE A 97 -5.78 -5.00 11.22
C ILE A 97 -5.62 -3.85 12.22
N ALA A 98 -4.82 -2.86 11.88
CA ALA A 98 -4.71 -1.59 12.57
C ALA A 98 -4.34 -0.49 11.57
N GLU A 99 -4.60 0.76 11.84
CA GLU A 99 -4.31 1.86 10.96
C GLU A 99 -3.69 3.03 11.75
N ASN A 100 -2.64 3.60 11.21
CA ASN A 100 -2.08 4.86 11.66
C ASN A 100 -2.22 5.89 10.55
N ILE A 101 -2.82 7.02 10.85
CA ILE A 101 -2.93 8.16 9.93
C ILE A 101 -2.30 9.40 10.56
N ALA A 102 -1.68 10.24 9.75
CA ALA A 102 -1.11 11.51 10.19
C ALA A 102 -0.92 12.48 9.02
N VAL A 103 -0.74 13.75 9.37
CA VAL A 103 -0.35 14.83 8.46
C VAL A 103 0.80 15.58 9.09
N ALA A 104 1.92 15.70 8.37
CA ALA A 104 3.04 16.54 8.76
C ALA A 104 3.86 16.96 7.53
N SER A 105 4.88 17.77 7.72
CA SER A 105 5.72 18.28 6.64
C SER A 105 6.62 17.21 5.99
N ASN A 106 6.99 16.17 6.74
CA ASN A 106 7.89 15.10 6.27
C ASN A 106 7.63 13.79 7.02
N SER A 107 8.26 12.72 6.54
CA SER A 107 8.14 11.36 7.09
C SER A 107 8.70 11.23 8.50
N GLU A 108 9.77 11.94 8.83
CA GLU A 108 10.41 11.92 10.16
C GLU A 108 9.46 12.46 11.23
N THR A 109 8.84 13.61 10.96
CA THR A 109 7.86 14.23 11.87
C THR A 109 6.64 13.34 12.07
N ILE A 110 6.17 12.66 11.01
CA ILE A 110 5.06 11.71 11.09
C ILE A 110 5.45 10.51 11.96
N HIS A 111 6.62 9.93 11.72
CA HIS A 111 7.07 8.78 12.49
C HIS A 111 7.24 9.13 13.98
N ALA A 112 7.87 10.27 14.27
CA ALA A 112 8.02 10.75 15.65
C ALA A 112 6.65 10.93 16.33
N GLY A 113 5.69 11.58 15.66
CA GLY A 113 4.34 11.76 16.19
C GLY A 113 3.61 10.43 16.43
N TRP A 114 3.81 9.43 15.57
CA TRP A 114 3.27 8.10 15.82
C TRP A 114 3.92 7.41 17.03
N MET A 115 5.22 7.57 17.20
CA MET A 115 5.92 6.98 18.34
C MET A 115 5.61 7.69 19.66
N ASP A 116 5.27 8.97 19.63
CA ASP A 116 4.83 9.72 20.81
C ASP A 116 3.38 9.41 21.20
N SER A 117 2.55 8.99 20.26
CA SER A 117 1.16 8.61 20.50
C SER A 117 1.05 7.17 20.98
N PRO A 118 0.52 6.88 22.19
CA PRO A 118 0.39 5.53 22.70
C PRO A 118 -0.41 4.58 21.79
N GLY A 119 -1.44 5.08 21.11
CA GLY A 119 -2.27 4.30 20.18
C GLY A 119 -1.49 3.89 18.93
N HIS A 120 -0.90 4.86 18.26
CA HIS A 120 -0.12 4.63 17.04
C HIS A 120 1.12 3.77 17.32
N ARG A 121 1.81 4.02 18.44
CA ARG A 121 2.96 3.25 18.89
C ARG A 121 2.60 1.78 19.13
N ARG A 122 1.46 1.49 19.79
CA ARG A 122 0.99 0.11 19.97
C ARG A 122 0.79 -0.60 18.63
N ASN A 123 0.25 0.07 17.65
CA ASN A 123 0.10 -0.51 16.30
C ASN A 123 1.47 -0.84 15.70
N ILE A 124 2.45 0.09 15.76
CA ILE A 124 3.80 -0.14 15.22
C ILE A 124 4.50 -1.33 15.90
N LEU A 125 4.34 -1.47 17.20
CA LEU A 125 5.01 -2.47 18.01
C LEU A 125 4.16 -3.72 18.31
N ASN A 126 3.02 -3.88 17.63
CA ASN A 126 2.19 -5.06 17.82
C ASN A 126 2.90 -6.32 17.27
N PRO A 127 3.20 -7.33 18.12
CA PRO A 127 3.91 -8.54 17.69
C PRO A 127 3.12 -9.40 16.72
N ASN A 128 1.79 -9.28 16.71
CA ASN A 128 0.91 -10.06 15.84
C ASN A 128 0.80 -9.48 14.43
N LEU A 129 1.40 -8.32 14.17
CA LEU A 129 1.43 -7.72 12.85
C LEU A 129 2.68 -8.15 12.09
N THR A 130 2.50 -8.72 10.89
CA THR A 130 3.58 -9.32 10.09
C THR A 130 3.84 -8.59 8.78
N ALA A 131 2.87 -7.80 8.29
CA ALA A 131 3.01 -7.06 7.03
C ALA A 131 2.55 -5.60 7.18
N VAL A 132 2.87 -4.77 6.20
CA VAL A 132 2.50 -3.36 6.16
C VAL A 132 2.39 -2.86 4.72
N GLY A 133 1.40 -2.02 4.46
CA GLY A 133 1.35 -1.15 3.28
C GLY A 133 1.36 0.31 3.73
N ILE A 134 2.15 1.14 3.07
CA ILE A 134 2.27 2.56 3.39
C ILE A 134 1.96 3.36 2.14
N ALA A 135 1.28 4.49 2.31
CA ALA A 135 1.12 5.48 1.27
C ALA A 135 1.49 6.87 1.79
N ALA A 136 2.26 7.58 1.00
CA ALA A 136 2.64 8.96 1.24
C ALA A 136 2.17 9.82 0.07
N VAL A 137 1.18 10.69 0.29
CA VAL A 137 0.66 11.58 -0.74
C VAL A 137 0.81 13.03 -0.30
N ARG A 138 1.05 13.91 -1.27
CA ARG A 138 1.07 15.37 -1.02
C ARG A 138 -0.36 15.89 -1.06
N GLY A 139 -0.69 16.83 -0.18
CA GLY A 139 -1.96 17.58 -0.25
C GLY A 139 -2.05 18.41 -1.53
N ALA A 140 -3.26 18.89 -1.84
CA ALA A 140 -3.48 19.81 -2.96
C ALA A 140 -2.60 21.06 -2.88
N ALA A 141 -2.27 21.67 -4.02
CA ALA A 141 -1.35 22.78 -4.13
C ALA A 141 -1.65 23.90 -3.12
N GLY A 142 -0.67 24.24 -2.28
CA GLY A 142 -0.75 25.29 -1.25
C GLY A 142 -0.73 24.80 0.20
N SER A 143 -0.95 23.53 0.47
CA SER A 143 -0.78 22.94 1.78
C SER A 143 0.37 21.92 1.75
N SER A 144 1.50 22.29 2.35
CA SER A 144 2.57 21.33 2.61
C SER A 144 2.14 20.40 3.73
N PRO A 145 1.55 19.26 3.48
CA PRO A 145 2.03 18.11 4.22
C PRO A 145 1.97 16.81 3.43
N CYS A 146 2.96 15.98 3.68
CA CYS A 146 2.93 14.57 3.36
C CYS A 146 1.83 13.91 4.18
N ARG A 147 0.81 13.33 3.55
CA ARG A 147 -0.23 12.54 4.23
C ARG A 147 0.16 11.08 4.10
N ILE A 148 0.28 10.39 5.19
CA ILE A 148 0.84 9.05 5.23
C ILE A 148 -0.09 8.09 5.94
N PHE A 149 -0.29 6.93 5.33
CA PHE A 149 -1.10 5.84 5.81
C PHE A 149 -0.27 4.59 5.97
N ARG A 150 -0.52 3.88 7.04
CA ARG A 150 0.01 2.57 7.28
C ARG A 150 -1.14 1.61 7.54
N CYS A 151 -1.31 0.64 6.64
CA CYS A 151 -2.18 -0.50 6.88
C CYS A 151 -1.35 -1.71 7.32
N PRO A 152 -1.77 -2.45 8.28
CA PRO A 152 -1.17 -3.72 8.69
C PRO A 152 -2.01 -4.90 8.21
N SER A 153 -1.69 -6.02 8.28
CA SER A 153 -0.76 -7.11 8.41
C SER A 153 -1.45 -8.44 8.06
N ARG A 154 -0.68 -9.33 7.50
CA ARG A 154 -1.04 -10.75 7.40
C ARG A 154 -0.58 -11.51 8.65
N SER A 155 -1.42 -12.37 9.17
CA SER A 155 -0.98 -13.58 9.91
C SER A 155 -0.91 -14.75 8.94
#